data_1ac33715c0de92d9352418e8da1b67b5
#
_entry.id   1ac33715c0de92d9352418e8da1b67b5
#
_cell.length_a   1.000
_cell.length_b   1.000
_cell.length_c   1.000
_cell.angle_alpha   90.00
_cell.angle_beta   90.00
_cell.angle_gamma   90.00
#
_symmetry.space_group_name_H-M   'P 1'
#
loop_
_entity.id
_entity.type
_entity.pdbx_description
1 polymer ?
#
loop_
_entity_poly.entity_id
_entity_poly.type
_entity_poly.pdbx_seq_one_letter_code
_entity_poly.pdbx_strand_id
1 'polypeptide(L)'
;MTPWYTISNAHSIASPTVLLYPERIEHNLKRMIELAGGVSRLRPHVKTHKLAPIIAMKRAAGIHKFKVSTIAEAEMTASAGGEDILLAHQPNGPNIPRLMALIKAFPATHFATLVYDPANLQALSAAAGAASVQLMLYVDLNVGMNRTGIIPGEPALALYRQLCQTPSVTPGGLHAYDGHLHEPDAGALKQQVMSAFAPVWAMRDQLRAEGLPVPLLIASGTPT
;
A
#
# COMPACT_ATOMS: atom_id res chain seq x y z
N MET A 1 -34.43 -22.06 4.84
CA MET A 1 -34.07 -21.02 3.84
C MET A 1 -32.79 -21.49 3.14
N THR A 2 -32.76 -21.45 1.82
CA THR A 2 -31.56 -21.76 1.04
C THR A 2 -30.50 -20.67 1.34
N PRO A 3 -29.25 -21.03 1.67
CA PRO A 3 -28.22 -20.04 1.91
C PRO A 3 -28.00 -19.15 0.67
N TRP A 4 -27.76 -17.86 0.87
CA TRP A 4 -27.60 -16.86 -0.21
C TRP A 4 -26.42 -17.19 -1.17
N TYR A 5 -25.45 -17.97 -0.70
CA TYR A 5 -24.28 -18.37 -1.49
C TYR A 5 -24.49 -19.67 -2.29
N THR A 6 -25.69 -20.25 -2.26
CA THR A 6 -26.01 -21.47 -3.02
C THR A 6 -26.11 -21.15 -4.51
N ILE A 7 -25.44 -21.98 -5.31
CA ILE A 7 -25.49 -21.90 -6.78
C ILE A 7 -26.25 -23.09 -7.33
N SER A 8 -27.14 -22.85 -8.29
CA SER A 8 -28.02 -23.90 -8.86
C SER A 8 -27.29 -24.86 -9.81
N ASN A 9 -26.19 -24.40 -10.42
CA ASN A 9 -25.41 -25.15 -11.41
C ASN A 9 -24.06 -25.65 -10.88
N ALA A 10 -23.93 -25.91 -9.57
CA ALA A 10 -22.68 -26.36 -8.94
C ALA A 10 -22.04 -27.57 -9.64
N HIS A 11 -22.87 -28.46 -10.17
CA HIS A 11 -22.43 -29.67 -10.87
C HIS A 11 -21.72 -29.41 -12.21
N SER A 12 -21.90 -28.22 -12.82
CA SER A 12 -21.26 -27.83 -14.06
C SER A 12 -20.01 -26.96 -13.88
N ILE A 13 -19.63 -26.66 -12.62
CA ILE A 13 -18.50 -25.80 -12.29
C ILE A 13 -17.32 -26.66 -11.85
N ALA A 14 -16.17 -26.43 -12.48
CA ALA A 14 -14.94 -27.13 -12.11
C ALA A 14 -14.53 -26.79 -10.67
N SER A 15 -14.02 -27.79 -9.95
CA SER A 15 -13.49 -27.63 -8.57
C SER A 15 -11.96 -27.86 -8.60
N PRO A 16 -11.18 -27.05 -7.87
CA PRO A 16 -11.57 -25.88 -7.06
C PRO A 16 -11.84 -24.63 -7.91
N THR A 17 -12.81 -23.80 -7.50
CA THR A 17 -13.08 -22.50 -8.12
C THR A 17 -13.45 -21.44 -7.07
N VAL A 18 -13.28 -20.16 -7.43
CA VAL A 18 -13.67 -19.02 -6.59
C VAL A 18 -14.96 -18.43 -7.13
N LEU A 19 -15.97 -18.35 -6.29
CA LEU A 19 -17.25 -17.70 -6.61
C LEU A 19 -17.19 -16.24 -6.18
N LEU A 20 -17.62 -15.36 -7.07
CA LEU A 20 -17.77 -13.94 -6.80
C LEU A 20 -19.24 -13.55 -6.84
N TYR A 21 -19.64 -12.67 -5.92
CA TYR A 21 -21.00 -12.16 -5.80
C TYR A 21 -20.95 -10.64 -5.99
N PRO A 22 -21.16 -10.12 -7.20
CA PRO A 22 -20.97 -8.70 -7.53
C PRO A 22 -21.76 -7.76 -6.62
N GLU A 23 -23.01 -8.08 -6.30
CA GLU A 23 -23.87 -7.24 -5.44
C GLU A 23 -23.29 -7.13 -4.02
N ARG A 24 -22.64 -8.20 -3.52
CA ARG A 24 -21.96 -8.19 -2.22
C ARG A 24 -20.69 -7.36 -2.26
N ILE A 25 -19.95 -7.44 -3.36
CA ILE A 25 -18.76 -6.61 -3.57
C ILE A 25 -19.13 -5.14 -3.60
N GLU A 26 -20.18 -4.77 -4.35
CA GLU A 26 -20.69 -3.39 -4.41
C GLU A 26 -21.14 -2.89 -3.04
N HIS A 27 -21.89 -3.71 -2.31
CA HIS A 27 -22.30 -3.37 -0.93
C HIS A 27 -21.08 -3.11 -0.03
N ASN A 28 -20.08 -3.99 -0.08
CA ASN A 28 -18.87 -3.86 0.72
C ASN A 28 -18.03 -2.65 0.31
N LEU A 29 -17.98 -2.29 -0.97
CA LEU A 29 -17.32 -1.08 -1.46
C LEU A 29 -17.98 0.18 -0.90
N LYS A 30 -19.31 0.27 -0.97
CA LYS A 30 -20.06 1.39 -0.38
C LYS A 30 -19.77 1.51 1.11
N ARG A 31 -19.86 0.39 1.84
CA ARG A 31 -19.58 0.37 3.27
C ARG A 31 -18.15 0.78 3.62
N MET A 32 -17.16 0.33 2.85
CA MET A 32 -15.76 0.72 3.03
C MET A 32 -15.57 2.23 2.84
N ILE A 33 -16.21 2.82 1.82
CA ILE A 33 -16.14 4.27 1.57
C ILE A 33 -16.77 5.07 2.72
N GLU A 34 -17.92 4.63 3.21
CA GLU A 34 -18.60 5.25 4.36
C GLU A 34 -17.70 5.22 5.62
N LEU A 35 -17.17 4.04 5.97
CA LEU A 35 -16.31 3.86 7.14
C LEU A 35 -15.02 4.70 7.06
N ALA A 36 -14.43 4.82 5.87
CA ALA A 36 -13.25 5.64 5.66
C ALA A 36 -13.54 7.15 5.69
N GLY A 37 -14.80 7.56 5.60
CA GLY A 37 -15.17 8.96 5.47
C GLY A 37 -14.86 9.55 4.10
N GLY A 38 -14.81 8.71 3.05
CA GLY A 38 -14.63 9.10 1.66
C GLY A 38 -13.51 8.38 0.92
N VAL A 39 -13.59 8.41 -0.41
CA VAL A 39 -12.66 7.68 -1.31
C VAL A 39 -11.23 8.19 -1.24
N SER A 40 -11.02 9.47 -0.94
CA SER A 40 -9.69 10.09 -0.89
C SER A 40 -8.76 9.47 0.17
N ARG A 41 -9.34 8.89 1.22
CA ARG A 41 -8.61 8.23 2.31
C ARG A 41 -8.28 6.76 2.02
N LEU A 42 -8.85 6.18 0.95
CA LEU A 42 -8.72 4.77 0.64
C LEU A 42 -7.53 4.49 -0.29
N ARG A 43 -6.79 3.44 0.03
CA ARG A 43 -5.77 2.78 -0.79
C ARG A 43 -5.89 1.26 -0.59
N PRO A 44 -6.98 0.63 -1.09
CA PRO A 44 -7.25 -0.77 -0.81
C PRO A 44 -6.20 -1.70 -1.42
N HIS A 45 -5.89 -2.77 -0.69
CA HIS A 45 -4.91 -3.76 -1.13
C HIS A 45 -5.53 -4.75 -2.14
N VAL A 46 -4.83 -5.00 -3.25
CA VAL A 46 -5.26 -5.88 -4.34
C VAL A 46 -4.96 -7.36 -4.07
N LYS A 47 -3.99 -7.66 -3.18
CA LYS A 47 -3.52 -9.03 -2.89
C LYS A 47 -4.62 -10.03 -2.51
N THR A 48 -5.75 -9.53 -1.99
CA THR A 48 -6.85 -10.38 -1.52
C THR A 48 -7.68 -10.96 -2.65
N HIS A 49 -7.77 -10.29 -3.79
CA HIS A 49 -8.56 -10.75 -4.93
C HIS A 49 -7.76 -10.95 -6.21
N LYS A 50 -6.72 -10.14 -6.48
CA LYS A 50 -5.87 -10.19 -7.69
C LYS A 50 -6.68 -10.26 -9.00
N LEU A 51 -7.74 -9.46 -9.09
CA LEU A 51 -8.70 -9.49 -10.19
C LEU A 51 -8.93 -8.10 -10.78
N ALA A 52 -8.67 -7.95 -12.08
CA ALA A 52 -8.89 -6.72 -12.83
C ALA A 52 -10.35 -6.22 -12.79
N PRO A 53 -11.39 -7.08 -12.90
CA PRO A 53 -12.78 -6.63 -12.78
C PRO A 53 -13.09 -5.96 -11.43
N ILE A 54 -12.52 -6.43 -10.32
CA ILE A 54 -12.72 -5.79 -9.00
C ILE A 54 -12.02 -4.44 -8.94
N ILE A 55 -10.87 -4.27 -9.61
CA ILE A 55 -10.22 -2.96 -9.74
C ILE A 55 -11.12 -2.00 -10.52
N ALA A 56 -11.72 -2.46 -11.63
CA ALA A 56 -12.68 -1.66 -12.40
C ALA A 56 -13.90 -1.22 -11.57
N MET A 57 -14.47 -2.12 -10.76
CA MET A 57 -15.55 -1.79 -9.80
C MET A 57 -15.12 -0.72 -8.79
N LYS A 58 -13.92 -0.85 -8.21
CA LYS A 58 -13.36 0.14 -7.28
C LYS A 58 -13.16 1.50 -7.94
N ARG A 59 -12.66 1.53 -9.18
CA ARG A 59 -12.51 2.76 -9.97
C ARG A 59 -13.86 3.43 -10.26
N ALA A 60 -14.85 2.66 -10.66
CA ALA A 60 -16.21 3.15 -10.88
C ALA A 60 -16.82 3.75 -9.60
N ALA A 61 -16.40 3.28 -8.42
CA ALA A 61 -16.76 3.84 -7.13
C ALA A 61 -15.88 5.05 -6.71
N GLY A 62 -14.99 5.54 -7.56
CA GLY A 62 -14.12 6.70 -7.31
C GLY A 62 -12.80 6.40 -6.59
N ILE A 63 -12.43 5.13 -6.42
CA ILE A 63 -11.17 4.73 -5.79
C ILE A 63 -10.09 4.60 -6.87
N HIS A 64 -9.10 5.49 -6.85
CA HIS A 64 -8.03 5.55 -7.84
C HIS A 64 -6.65 5.12 -7.30
N LYS A 65 -6.50 4.98 -5.98
CA LYS A 65 -5.27 4.59 -5.30
C LYS A 65 -5.34 3.13 -4.89
N PHE A 66 -4.26 2.38 -5.14
CA PHE A 66 -4.19 0.95 -4.85
C PHE A 66 -2.90 0.58 -4.14
N LYS A 67 -2.96 -0.49 -3.35
CA LYS A 67 -1.82 -1.12 -2.69
C LYS A 67 -1.65 -2.53 -3.24
N VAL A 68 -0.42 -2.92 -3.58
CA VAL A 68 -0.10 -4.21 -4.18
C VAL A 68 1.07 -4.87 -3.47
N SER A 69 1.21 -6.19 -3.55
CA SER A 69 2.31 -6.93 -2.94
C SER A 69 3.42 -7.31 -3.93
N THR A 70 3.10 -7.39 -5.21
CA THR A 70 4.05 -7.86 -6.24
C THR A 70 4.03 -6.95 -7.46
N ILE A 71 5.08 -7.01 -8.26
CA ILE A 71 5.16 -6.28 -9.53
C ILE A 71 4.08 -6.77 -10.50
N ALA A 72 3.77 -8.06 -10.52
CA ALA A 72 2.68 -8.60 -11.34
C ALA A 72 1.29 -8.06 -10.94
N GLU A 73 1.04 -7.90 -9.64
CA GLU A 73 -0.17 -7.22 -9.15
C GLU A 73 -0.18 -5.73 -9.55
N ALA A 74 0.98 -5.07 -9.54
CA ALA A 74 1.10 -3.67 -9.97
C ALA A 74 0.79 -3.52 -11.46
N GLU A 75 1.34 -4.38 -12.30
CA GLU A 75 1.09 -4.42 -13.74
C GLU A 75 -0.39 -4.67 -14.06
N MET A 76 -1.00 -5.68 -13.44
CA MET A 76 -2.43 -5.95 -13.58
C MET A 76 -3.28 -4.74 -13.15
N THR A 77 -2.90 -4.09 -12.05
CA THR A 77 -3.63 -2.93 -11.52
C THR A 77 -3.51 -1.73 -12.45
N ALA A 78 -2.33 -1.46 -13.00
CA ALA A 78 -2.11 -0.40 -13.99
C ALA A 78 -2.86 -0.69 -15.27
N SER A 79 -2.81 -1.93 -15.79
CA SER A 79 -3.56 -2.38 -16.98
C SER A 79 -5.09 -2.24 -16.81
N ALA A 80 -5.59 -2.40 -15.57
CA ALA A 80 -6.98 -2.16 -15.23
C ALA A 80 -7.30 -0.68 -14.95
N GLY A 81 -6.35 0.22 -15.21
CA GLY A 81 -6.49 1.67 -15.11
C GLY A 81 -6.26 2.23 -13.69
N GLY A 82 -5.57 1.52 -12.81
CA GLY A 82 -5.12 2.08 -11.53
C GLY A 82 -4.18 3.28 -11.76
N GLU A 83 -4.42 4.38 -11.07
CA GLU A 83 -3.73 5.65 -11.33
C GLU A 83 -2.57 5.90 -10.35
N ASP A 84 -2.69 5.44 -9.10
CA ASP A 84 -1.69 5.60 -8.05
C ASP A 84 -1.50 4.24 -7.34
N ILE A 85 -0.35 3.63 -7.53
CA ILE A 85 -0.06 2.25 -7.13
C ILE A 85 1.14 2.21 -6.19
N LEU A 86 0.90 1.79 -4.95
CA LEU A 86 1.94 1.53 -3.96
C LEU A 86 2.31 0.04 -3.95
N LEU A 87 3.50 -0.30 -4.41
CA LEU A 87 4.12 -1.60 -4.14
C LEU A 87 4.53 -1.65 -2.68
N ALA A 88 3.70 -2.29 -1.84
CA ALA A 88 3.89 -2.35 -0.39
C ALA A 88 4.90 -3.42 0.03
N HIS A 89 6.03 -3.43 -0.64
CA HIS A 89 7.17 -4.30 -0.39
C HIS A 89 8.43 -3.64 -0.95
N GLN A 90 9.50 -3.61 -0.16
CA GLN A 90 10.78 -3.11 -0.63
C GLN A 90 11.32 -4.03 -1.74
N PRO A 91 11.46 -3.57 -3.00
CA PRO A 91 12.00 -4.42 -4.06
C PRO A 91 13.50 -4.61 -3.86
N ASN A 92 13.97 -5.83 -4.06
CA ASN A 92 15.37 -6.22 -3.95
C ASN A 92 15.82 -6.97 -5.20
N GLY A 93 17.11 -6.92 -5.49
CA GLY A 93 17.74 -7.67 -6.58
C GLY A 93 17.01 -7.48 -7.91
N PRO A 94 16.61 -8.56 -8.60
CA PRO A 94 16.00 -8.49 -9.93
C PRO A 94 14.63 -7.78 -9.96
N ASN A 95 13.99 -7.55 -8.82
CA ASN A 95 12.73 -6.81 -8.76
C ASN A 95 12.96 -5.30 -8.97
N ILE A 96 14.15 -4.78 -8.71
CA ILE A 96 14.44 -3.36 -8.94
C ILE A 96 14.35 -3.01 -10.43
N PRO A 97 15.10 -3.64 -11.36
CA PRO A 97 14.97 -3.34 -12.79
C PRO A 97 13.58 -3.68 -13.34
N ARG A 98 12.89 -4.71 -12.81
CA ARG A 98 11.49 -5.01 -13.19
C ARG A 98 10.54 -3.87 -12.84
N LEU A 99 10.70 -3.24 -11.66
CA LEU A 99 9.92 -2.08 -11.27
C LEU A 99 10.18 -0.89 -12.21
N MET A 100 11.44 -0.64 -12.58
CA MET A 100 11.78 0.42 -13.54
C MET A 100 11.15 0.18 -14.91
N ALA A 101 11.16 -1.07 -15.40
CA ALA A 101 10.51 -1.43 -16.65
C ALA A 101 8.99 -1.22 -16.59
N LEU A 102 8.36 -1.57 -15.48
CA LEU A 102 6.93 -1.34 -15.26
C LEU A 102 6.58 0.14 -15.29
N ILE A 103 7.34 0.99 -14.60
CA ILE A 103 7.12 2.45 -14.59
C ILE A 103 7.18 3.02 -16.00
N LYS A 104 8.14 2.58 -16.82
CA LYS A 104 8.26 2.99 -18.22
C LYS A 104 7.10 2.52 -19.09
N ALA A 105 6.58 1.32 -18.84
CA ALA A 105 5.46 0.75 -19.58
C ALA A 105 4.13 1.46 -19.32
N PHE A 106 3.98 2.10 -18.15
CA PHE A 106 2.75 2.80 -17.73
C PHE A 106 3.01 4.24 -17.30
N PRO A 107 3.41 5.13 -18.23
CA PRO A 107 3.85 6.49 -17.89
C PRO A 107 2.73 7.39 -17.31
N ALA A 108 1.47 7.01 -17.49
CA ALA A 108 0.31 7.71 -16.91
C ALA A 108 -0.04 7.25 -15.48
N THR A 109 0.63 6.20 -14.96
CA THR A 109 0.40 5.65 -13.63
C THR A 109 1.50 6.11 -12.67
N HIS A 110 1.11 6.63 -11.52
CA HIS A 110 2.05 6.96 -10.45
C HIS A 110 2.40 5.71 -9.66
N PHE A 111 3.67 5.31 -9.71
CA PHE A 111 4.18 4.19 -8.92
C PHE A 111 5.00 4.68 -7.74
N ALA A 112 4.78 4.04 -6.62
CA ALA A 112 5.59 4.21 -5.42
C ALA A 112 5.96 2.85 -4.82
N THR A 113 7.01 2.82 -4.01
CA THR A 113 7.38 1.62 -3.25
C THR A 113 7.88 1.97 -1.86
N LEU A 114 8.20 0.96 -1.08
CA LEU A 114 8.71 1.08 0.29
C LEU A 114 10.23 1.00 0.32
N VAL A 115 10.82 1.64 1.31
CA VAL A 115 12.23 1.52 1.67
C VAL A 115 12.38 1.53 3.18
N TYR A 116 13.24 0.68 3.73
CA TYR A 116 13.61 0.65 5.15
C TYR A 116 15.09 0.30 5.38
N ASP A 117 15.86 0.26 4.30
CA ASP A 117 17.28 -0.07 4.31
C ASP A 117 18.07 0.95 3.47
N PRO A 118 19.14 1.58 4.01
CA PRO A 118 19.92 2.59 3.29
C PRO A 118 20.60 2.06 2.02
N ALA A 119 21.08 0.81 2.01
CA ALA A 119 21.70 0.24 0.83
C ALA A 119 20.67 0.02 -0.28
N ASN A 120 19.45 -0.39 0.08
CA ASN A 120 18.37 -0.52 -0.89
C ASN A 120 17.91 0.85 -1.44
N LEU A 121 17.90 1.91 -0.61
CA LEU A 121 17.65 3.29 -1.08
C LEU A 121 18.64 3.67 -2.20
N GLN A 122 19.91 3.39 -2.01
CA GLN A 122 20.94 3.68 -3.02
C GLN A 122 20.73 2.84 -4.30
N ALA A 123 20.41 1.56 -4.17
CA ALA A 123 20.13 0.70 -5.31
C ALA A 123 18.90 1.16 -6.12
N LEU A 124 17.83 1.57 -5.44
CA LEU A 124 16.63 2.13 -6.07
C LEU A 124 16.92 3.46 -6.78
N SER A 125 17.66 4.35 -6.14
CA SER A 125 18.09 5.62 -6.72
C SER A 125 18.94 5.42 -7.99
N ALA A 126 19.95 4.56 -7.92
CA ALA A 126 20.82 4.26 -9.07
C ALA A 126 20.01 3.68 -10.24
N ALA A 127 19.09 2.74 -9.97
CA ALA A 127 18.26 2.15 -11.00
C ALA A 127 17.26 3.15 -11.59
N ALA A 128 16.67 4.02 -10.77
CA ALA A 128 15.77 5.08 -11.22
C ALA A 128 16.50 6.09 -12.11
N GLY A 129 17.72 6.50 -11.71
CA GLY A 129 18.58 7.37 -12.51
C GLY A 129 18.96 6.76 -13.85
N ALA A 130 19.42 5.51 -13.86
CA ALA A 130 19.75 4.78 -15.08
C ALA A 130 18.54 4.59 -16.01
N ALA A 131 17.34 4.48 -15.43
CA ALA A 131 16.10 4.39 -16.17
C ALA A 131 15.53 5.74 -16.60
N SER A 132 16.08 6.87 -16.13
CA SER A 132 15.56 8.23 -16.31
C SER A 132 14.12 8.39 -15.82
N VAL A 133 13.80 7.79 -14.66
CA VAL A 133 12.51 7.92 -13.98
C VAL A 133 12.67 8.54 -12.60
N GLN A 134 11.61 9.17 -12.10
CA GLN A 134 11.51 9.58 -10.70
C GLN A 134 10.67 8.55 -9.95
N LEU A 135 11.22 7.99 -8.87
CA LEU A 135 10.54 6.98 -8.06
C LEU A 135 10.14 7.56 -6.71
N MET A 136 8.84 7.50 -6.41
CA MET A 136 8.34 7.90 -5.09
C MET A 136 8.58 6.79 -4.06
N LEU A 137 9.15 7.14 -2.92
CA LEU A 137 9.47 6.22 -1.84
C LEU A 137 8.79 6.62 -0.53
N TYR A 138 8.24 5.62 0.16
CA TYR A 138 7.77 5.75 1.53
C TYR A 138 8.70 4.99 2.47
N VAL A 139 9.11 5.60 3.56
CA VAL A 139 9.84 4.86 4.61
C VAL A 139 8.86 3.94 5.33
N ASP A 140 9.12 2.64 5.27
CA ASP A 140 8.33 1.60 5.95
C ASP A 140 8.74 1.52 7.42
N LEU A 141 7.78 1.71 8.31
CA LEU A 141 7.99 1.72 9.75
C LEU A 141 7.42 0.46 10.42
N ASN A 142 8.23 -0.17 11.23
CA ASN A 142 7.80 -1.28 12.07
C ASN A 142 7.14 -0.77 13.35
N VAL A 143 5.84 -0.92 13.45
CA VAL A 143 5.03 -0.50 14.61
C VAL A 143 4.62 -1.67 15.51
N GLY A 144 5.39 -2.78 15.46
CA GLY A 144 5.16 -3.96 16.27
C GLY A 144 4.81 -5.24 15.50
N MET A 145 4.55 -5.15 14.18
CA MET A 145 4.30 -6.34 13.35
C MET A 145 5.54 -7.24 13.21
N ASN A 146 6.75 -6.68 13.36
CA ASN A 146 8.04 -7.39 13.30
C ASN A 146 8.24 -8.26 12.04
N ARG A 147 7.74 -7.75 10.90
CA ARG A 147 7.83 -8.43 9.61
C ARG A 147 8.76 -7.70 8.64
N THR A 148 8.54 -6.43 8.44
CA THR A 148 9.31 -5.49 7.60
C THR A 148 9.34 -4.12 8.26
N GLY A 149 10.13 -3.22 7.72
CA GLY A 149 10.20 -1.85 8.19
C GLY A 149 11.30 -1.61 9.23
N ILE A 150 11.68 -0.37 9.37
CA ILE A 150 12.61 0.13 10.36
C ILE A 150 11.84 0.64 11.58
N ILE A 151 12.33 0.39 12.79
CA ILE A 151 11.69 0.89 14.02
C ILE A 151 11.73 2.43 14.01
N PRO A 152 10.60 3.12 14.31
CA PRO A 152 10.60 4.57 14.47
C PRO A 152 11.63 5.04 15.50
N GLY A 153 12.48 6.00 15.14
CA GLY A 153 13.57 6.50 15.97
C GLY A 153 14.70 7.09 15.12
N GLU A 154 15.85 7.37 15.72
CA GLU A 154 16.94 8.03 15.00
C GLU A 154 17.42 7.32 13.73
N PRO A 155 17.53 5.97 13.66
CA PRO A 155 17.88 5.31 12.39
C PRO A 155 16.85 5.56 11.28
N ALA A 156 15.55 5.58 11.61
CA ALA A 156 14.49 5.87 10.64
C ALA A 156 14.49 7.35 10.22
N LEU A 157 14.75 8.27 11.14
CA LEU A 157 14.94 9.69 10.87
C LEU A 157 16.13 9.91 9.93
N ALA A 158 17.27 9.29 10.21
CA ALA A 158 18.46 9.37 9.37
C ALA A 158 18.18 8.85 7.93
N LEU A 159 17.47 7.72 7.81
CA LEU A 159 17.06 7.19 6.50
C LEU A 159 16.14 8.16 5.75
N TYR A 160 15.20 8.80 6.45
CA TYR A 160 14.29 9.76 5.82
C TYR A 160 15.02 11.01 5.35
N ARG A 161 15.93 11.56 6.17
CA ARG A 161 16.79 12.69 5.78
C ARG A 161 17.65 12.34 4.56
N GLN A 162 18.22 11.14 4.53
CA GLN A 162 18.96 10.63 3.39
C GLN A 162 18.07 10.52 2.14
N LEU A 163 16.86 9.99 2.26
CA LEU A 163 15.89 9.92 1.16
C LEU A 163 15.63 11.30 0.53
N CYS A 164 15.44 12.33 1.36
CA CYS A 164 15.20 13.68 0.88
C CYS A 164 16.37 14.30 0.08
N GLN A 165 17.59 13.77 0.25
CA GLN A 165 18.79 14.24 -0.45
C GLN A 165 19.22 13.32 -1.61
N THR A 166 18.57 12.17 -1.74
CA THR A 166 18.96 11.14 -2.73
C THR A 166 18.38 11.49 -4.10
N PRO A 167 19.20 11.52 -5.17
CA PRO A 167 18.72 11.84 -6.51
C PRO A 167 17.80 10.76 -7.09
N SER A 168 17.00 11.12 -8.09
CA SER A 168 16.09 10.22 -8.83
C SER A 168 15.01 9.54 -8.00
N VAL A 169 14.87 9.93 -6.72
CA VAL A 169 13.79 9.50 -5.83
C VAL A 169 13.10 10.70 -5.20
N THR A 170 11.85 10.51 -4.78
CA THR A 170 11.05 11.57 -4.16
C THR A 170 10.41 11.05 -2.88
N PRO A 171 10.49 11.78 -1.76
CA PRO A 171 9.86 11.37 -0.52
C PRO A 171 8.32 11.44 -0.64
N GLY A 172 7.66 10.29 -0.53
CA GLY A 172 6.20 10.17 -0.48
C GLY A 172 5.65 10.33 0.94
N GLY A 173 6.49 10.11 1.94
CA GLY A 173 6.13 10.14 3.35
C GLY A 173 6.43 8.83 4.08
N LEU A 174 5.57 8.48 5.02
CA LEU A 174 5.72 7.32 5.89
C LEU A 174 4.68 6.26 5.57
N HIS A 175 5.05 5.00 5.77
CA HIS A 175 4.15 3.85 5.72
C HIS A 175 4.29 3.06 7.02
N ALA A 176 3.17 2.64 7.60
CA ALA A 176 3.15 1.80 8.79
C ALA A 176 1.99 0.81 8.72
N TYR A 177 2.27 -0.47 8.97
CA TYR A 177 1.26 -1.52 8.93
C TYR A 177 1.12 -2.19 10.30
N ASP A 178 -0.06 -2.08 10.86
CA ASP A 178 -0.44 -2.54 12.20
C ASP A 178 -1.28 -3.82 12.20
N GLY A 179 -1.13 -4.65 11.19
CA GLY A 179 -1.95 -5.85 10.99
C GLY A 179 -1.83 -6.94 12.06
N HIS A 180 -1.05 -6.72 13.11
CA HIS A 180 -0.99 -7.55 14.31
C HIS A 180 -2.00 -7.10 15.39
N LEU A 181 -2.59 -5.92 15.24
CA LEU A 181 -3.59 -5.39 16.16
C LEU A 181 -4.98 -5.84 15.72
N HIS A 182 -5.66 -6.63 16.54
CA HIS A 182 -6.98 -7.20 16.26
C HIS A 182 -7.73 -7.51 17.56
N GLU A 183 -7.63 -6.62 18.55
CA GLU A 183 -8.36 -6.71 19.81
C GLU A 183 -9.87 -6.60 19.56
N PRO A 184 -10.71 -7.52 20.08
CA PRO A 184 -12.16 -7.48 19.90
C PRO A 184 -12.85 -6.28 20.53
N ASP A 185 -12.33 -5.78 21.67
CA ASP A 185 -12.84 -4.56 22.31
C ASP A 185 -12.34 -3.33 21.58
N ALA A 186 -13.26 -2.54 21.05
CA ALA A 186 -12.95 -1.35 20.26
C ALA A 186 -12.17 -0.27 21.05
N GLY A 187 -12.42 -0.15 22.36
CA GLY A 187 -11.71 0.80 23.22
C GLY A 187 -10.26 0.39 23.44
N ALA A 188 -10.04 -0.89 23.75
CA ALA A 188 -8.71 -1.46 23.89
C ALA A 188 -7.95 -1.45 22.56
N LEU A 189 -8.59 -1.78 21.44
CA LEU A 189 -8.00 -1.70 20.11
C LEU A 189 -7.53 -0.28 19.80
N LYS A 190 -8.38 0.72 20.06
CA LYS A 190 -8.01 2.13 19.86
C LYS A 190 -6.79 2.52 20.69
N GLN A 191 -6.71 2.10 21.95
CA GLN A 191 -5.55 2.37 22.80
C GLN A 191 -4.27 1.72 22.25
N GLN A 192 -4.34 0.47 21.80
CA GLN A 192 -3.22 -0.23 21.19
C GLN A 192 -2.73 0.50 19.92
N VAL A 193 -3.66 0.90 19.04
CA VAL A 193 -3.33 1.68 17.84
C VAL A 193 -2.66 2.99 18.19
N MET A 194 -3.24 3.77 19.11
CA MET A 194 -2.67 5.05 19.55
C MET A 194 -1.26 4.89 20.10
N SER A 195 -1.03 3.84 20.90
CA SER A 195 0.30 3.51 21.44
C SER A 195 1.30 3.12 20.35
N ALA A 196 0.90 2.25 19.43
CA ALA A 196 1.76 1.78 18.33
C ALA A 196 2.16 2.91 17.37
N PHE A 197 1.24 3.86 17.13
CA PHE A 197 1.47 4.98 16.21
C PHE A 197 2.07 6.24 16.86
N ALA A 198 2.11 6.34 18.18
CA ALA A 198 2.71 7.50 18.86
C ALA A 198 4.15 7.82 18.38
N PRO A 199 5.06 6.83 18.26
CA PRO A 199 6.40 7.08 17.71
C PRO A 199 6.39 7.52 16.24
N VAL A 200 5.43 7.06 15.44
CA VAL A 200 5.27 7.44 14.02
C VAL A 200 4.88 8.91 13.91
N TRP A 201 3.94 9.35 14.73
CA TRP A 201 3.52 10.76 14.75
C TRP A 201 4.65 11.67 15.26
N ALA A 202 5.35 11.27 16.32
CA ALA A 202 6.50 12.02 16.83
C ALA A 202 7.58 12.17 15.75
N MET A 203 7.91 11.09 15.04
CA MET A 203 8.86 11.12 13.91
C MET A 203 8.38 12.04 12.78
N ARG A 204 7.11 11.96 12.37
CA ARG A 204 6.52 12.84 11.37
C ARG A 204 6.65 14.31 11.75
N ASP A 205 6.31 14.62 12.99
CA ASP A 205 6.29 16.00 13.48
C ASP A 205 7.71 16.56 13.61
N GLN A 206 8.67 15.73 14.01
CA GLN A 206 10.09 16.09 14.01
C GLN A 206 10.61 16.37 12.60
N LEU A 207 10.37 15.50 11.63
CA LEU A 207 10.78 15.71 10.23
C LEU A 207 10.18 17.00 9.65
N ARG A 208 8.93 17.30 9.96
CA ARG A 208 8.25 18.53 9.54
C ARG A 208 8.87 19.77 10.23
N ALA A 209 9.22 19.68 11.50
CA ALA A 209 9.91 20.75 12.21
C ALA A 209 11.31 21.03 11.64
N GLU A 210 11.96 20.01 11.06
CA GLU A 210 13.21 20.14 10.29
C GLU A 210 13.01 20.71 8.88
N GLY A 211 11.76 21.03 8.47
CA GLY A 211 11.44 21.55 7.15
C GLY A 211 11.40 20.48 6.04
N LEU A 212 11.44 19.20 6.41
CA LEU A 212 11.42 18.11 5.46
C LEU A 212 9.98 17.76 5.03
N PRO A 213 9.73 17.47 3.74
CA PRO A 213 8.40 17.12 3.26
C PRO A 213 7.99 15.73 3.77
N VAL A 214 6.86 15.63 4.47
CA VAL A 214 6.19 14.37 4.81
C VAL A 214 4.75 14.48 4.30
N PRO A 215 4.53 14.27 2.99
CA PRO A 215 3.23 14.50 2.34
C PRO A 215 2.13 13.59 2.90
N LEU A 216 2.41 12.31 3.04
CA LEU A 216 1.41 11.33 3.45
C LEU A 216 1.95 10.41 4.57
N LEU A 217 1.01 9.93 5.39
CA LEU A 217 1.17 8.75 6.21
C LEU A 217 0.17 7.70 5.70
N ILE A 218 0.68 6.59 5.17
CA ILE A 218 -0.13 5.45 4.74
C ILE A 218 -0.11 4.42 5.86
N ALA A 219 -1.26 4.18 6.45
CA ALA A 219 -1.39 3.38 7.67
C ALA A 219 -2.58 2.42 7.57
N SER A 220 -2.69 1.61 8.57
CA SER A 220 -3.74 0.69 8.96
C SER A 220 -3.72 -0.72 8.37
N GLY A 221 -4.19 -1.64 9.20
CA GLY A 221 -4.66 -2.99 8.85
C GLY A 221 -6.17 -2.99 8.63
N THR A 222 -6.75 -4.17 8.39
CA THR A 222 -8.21 -4.30 8.21
C THR A 222 -9.00 -4.09 9.50
N PRO A 223 -8.53 -4.52 10.70
CA PRO A 223 -9.26 -4.32 11.96
C PRO A 223 -9.18 -2.90 12.51
N THR A 224 -8.17 -2.13 12.10
CA THR A 224 -7.84 -0.78 12.59
C THR A 224 -8.14 0.31 11.53
#